data_40d4fbc2b68480bd4b66124d537213b8
#
_entry.id   40d4fbc2b68480bd4b66124d537213b8
#
_cell.length_a   1.000
_cell.length_b   1.000
_cell.length_c   1.000
_cell.angle_alpha   90.00
_cell.angle_beta   90.00
_cell.angle_gamma   90.00
#
_symmetry.space_group_name_H-M   'P 1'
#
loop_
_entity.id
_entity.type
_entity.pdbx_description
1 polymer ?
#
loop_
_entity_poly.entity_id
_entity_poly.type
_entity_poly.pdbx_seq_one_letter_code
_entity_poly.pdbx_strand_id
1 'polypeptide(L)'
;MSVNRSVRRFLILGLLLHSCGHSCGLAYPQKAVPNPAAKRQQALDLFAQGKRLQALPLLEDLVKANPKDDDALVALAASLVDHAVTLTDAKAAAAERFRARDLLDQAWKLGNTSPLAMNLSQFLRQLPPSGAIEFSKDPRVEQSMQAGEAAFARRDFDEALKNYSHALELDPKNYSAALFSGNTYDRQNNFAKAAEWYQRAIEIDPNIETAYRYYADMLARQNDLTAARKMLIHAAVAEPYNRVVWRELHAWAKLSGLQINMVFVSVPPADDKSADGKPDSLQTSAVSSAWEAYRTIRTQWQQGGEFAKHFPQEKNYRHSLPEESSALRAAATKLSDLRAKPDTAPLIAKDLAATELLKLSDAGLIDPYVLFSLGDAGIAKDYAAYRESNRSQLETYMDQFVVPVPSH
;
A
#
# COMPACT_ATOMS: atom_id res chain seq x y z
N MET A 1 -43.14 -44.53 -14.63
CA MET A 1 -44.55 -44.18 -14.51
C MET A 1 -44.68 -42.83 -15.11
N SER A 2 -45.07 -42.75 -16.37
CA SER A 2 -46.42 -42.64 -16.94
C SER A 2 -46.88 -41.19 -16.88
N VAL A 3 -46.87 -40.49 -18.00
CA VAL A 3 -47.94 -40.34 -18.98
C VAL A 3 -48.75 -39.05 -18.71
N ASN A 4 -49.13 -38.16 -19.53
CA ASN A 4 -49.50 -38.10 -20.98
C ASN A 4 -50.01 -36.69 -21.30
N ARG A 5 -49.78 -36.16 -22.50
CA ARG A 5 -50.78 -35.84 -23.54
C ARG A 5 -51.88 -34.82 -23.16
N SER A 6 -52.35 -33.90 -23.98
CA SER A 6 -52.76 -33.85 -25.39
C SER A 6 -53.23 -32.39 -25.73
N VAL A 7 -52.92 -31.80 -26.84
CA VAL A 7 -53.57 -31.81 -28.17
C VAL A 7 -54.91 -31.02 -28.32
N ARG A 8 -54.96 -30.12 -29.27
CA ARG A 8 -55.91 -29.84 -30.41
C ARG A 8 -56.32 -28.38 -30.49
N ARG A 9 -55.99 -27.69 -31.59
CA ARG A 9 -56.60 -27.51 -32.92
C ARG A 9 -57.83 -26.59 -32.93
N PHE A 10 -57.80 -25.59 -33.87
CA PHE A 10 -58.70 -25.34 -35.02
C PHE A 10 -58.31 -23.93 -35.57
N LEU A 11 -57.82 -23.72 -36.77
CA LEU A 11 -58.30 -23.58 -38.14
C LEU A 11 -59.49 -22.62 -38.31
N ILE A 12 -59.36 -21.64 -39.25
CA ILE A 12 -60.18 -21.22 -40.38
C ILE A 12 -59.58 -19.90 -40.93
N LEU A 13 -58.95 -19.87 -42.03
CA LEU A 13 -59.29 -19.71 -43.46
C LEU A 13 -59.86 -18.35 -43.84
N GLY A 14 -59.15 -17.61 -44.72
CA GLY A 14 -59.56 -16.43 -45.41
C GLY A 14 -58.57 -16.03 -46.50
N LEU A 15 -58.72 -16.59 -47.70
CA LEU A 15 -58.04 -16.20 -48.94
C LEU A 15 -58.48 -14.80 -49.37
N LEU A 16 -57.56 -13.96 -49.86
CA LEU A 16 -57.75 -13.12 -51.06
C LEU A 16 -56.39 -12.79 -51.69
N LEU A 17 -56.21 -13.25 -52.86
CA LEU A 17 -55.18 -13.01 -53.86
C LEU A 17 -55.12 -11.54 -54.25
N HIS A 18 -53.99 -10.93 -54.41
CA HIS A 18 -53.64 -10.06 -55.54
C HIS A 18 -52.10 -10.04 -55.77
N SER A 19 -51.78 -10.07 -56.98
CA SER A 19 -50.58 -10.38 -57.73
C SER A 19 -49.43 -9.38 -57.69
N CYS A 20 -48.27 -9.95 -58.01
CA CYS A 20 -47.14 -9.42 -58.80
C CYS A 20 -46.25 -8.33 -58.24
N GLY A 21 -45.00 -8.71 -58.06
CA GLY A 21 -43.84 -7.83 -57.97
C GLY A 21 -42.56 -8.57 -57.55
N HIS A 22 -41.96 -9.31 -58.50
CA HIS A 22 -40.64 -9.88 -58.29
C HIS A 22 -39.59 -8.75 -58.21
N SER A 23 -39.08 -8.41 -57.03
CA SER A 23 -37.78 -7.81 -56.86
C SER A 23 -36.96 -8.67 -55.89
N CYS A 24 -36.07 -9.46 -56.48
CA CYS A 24 -35.07 -10.20 -55.78
C CYS A 24 -34.03 -9.20 -55.20
N GLY A 25 -34.32 -8.64 -54.02
CA GLY A 25 -33.41 -7.85 -53.27
C GLY A 25 -32.46 -8.81 -52.52
N LEU A 26 -31.24 -8.95 -53.03
CA LEU A 26 -30.14 -9.53 -52.26
C LEU A 26 -29.98 -8.71 -50.96
N ALA A 27 -30.49 -9.22 -49.86
CA ALA A 27 -30.19 -8.67 -48.53
C ALA A 27 -28.70 -8.92 -48.24
N TYR A 28 -27.88 -7.93 -48.47
CA TYR A 28 -26.55 -7.91 -47.89
C TYR A 28 -26.70 -8.00 -46.37
N PRO A 29 -25.99 -8.87 -45.69
CA PRO A 29 -26.00 -8.87 -44.25
C PRO A 29 -25.44 -7.52 -43.78
N GLN A 30 -26.30 -6.65 -43.29
CA GLN A 30 -25.86 -5.48 -42.54
C GLN A 30 -24.99 -6.01 -41.39
N LYS A 31 -23.67 -5.75 -41.43
CA LYS A 31 -22.82 -5.91 -40.28
C LYS A 31 -23.49 -5.15 -39.13
N ALA A 32 -23.98 -5.88 -38.15
CA ALA A 32 -24.56 -5.28 -36.96
C ALA A 32 -23.52 -4.29 -36.39
N VAL A 33 -23.88 -3.00 -36.39
CA VAL A 33 -23.06 -1.98 -35.76
C VAL A 33 -22.99 -2.36 -34.28
N PRO A 34 -21.80 -2.65 -33.72
CA PRO A 34 -21.70 -3.11 -32.33
C PRO A 34 -22.29 -2.03 -31.42
N ASN A 35 -23.23 -2.43 -30.57
CA ASN A 35 -23.84 -1.55 -29.58
C ASN A 35 -22.74 -0.84 -28.76
N PRO A 36 -22.71 0.51 -28.65
CA PRO A 36 -21.70 1.25 -27.91
C PRO A 36 -21.54 0.76 -26.47
N ALA A 37 -22.63 0.34 -25.79
CA ALA A 37 -22.62 -0.23 -24.47
C ALA A 37 -21.88 -1.60 -24.42
N ALA A 38 -22.06 -2.44 -25.46
CA ALA A 38 -21.35 -3.72 -25.54
C ALA A 38 -19.84 -3.53 -25.76
N LYS A 39 -19.43 -2.54 -26.56
CA LYS A 39 -18.01 -2.19 -26.73
C LYS A 39 -17.38 -1.68 -25.43
N ARG A 40 -18.11 -0.83 -24.68
CA ARG A 40 -17.66 -0.34 -23.38
C ARG A 40 -17.45 -1.52 -22.42
N GLN A 41 -18.43 -2.39 -22.31
CA GLN A 41 -18.35 -3.56 -21.44
C GLN A 41 -17.15 -4.44 -21.82
N GLN A 42 -16.97 -4.75 -23.10
CA GLN A 42 -15.83 -5.56 -23.57
C GLN A 42 -14.48 -4.95 -23.21
N ALA A 43 -14.30 -3.63 -23.36
CA ALA A 43 -13.05 -2.96 -23.02
C ALA A 43 -12.75 -3.02 -21.52
N LEU A 44 -13.77 -2.75 -20.68
CA LEU A 44 -13.64 -2.80 -19.22
C LEU A 44 -13.46 -4.23 -18.70
N ASP A 45 -14.07 -5.24 -19.32
CA ASP A 45 -13.86 -6.65 -18.99
C ASP A 45 -12.41 -7.09 -19.27
N LEU A 46 -11.86 -6.71 -20.43
CA LEU A 46 -10.45 -6.97 -20.74
C LEU A 46 -9.52 -6.30 -19.73
N PHE A 47 -9.84 -5.05 -19.38
CA PHE A 47 -9.10 -4.31 -18.37
C PHE A 47 -9.15 -5.00 -17.00
N ALA A 48 -10.34 -5.40 -16.55
CA ALA A 48 -10.55 -6.11 -15.27
C ALA A 48 -9.84 -7.47 -15.22
N GLN A 49 -9.72 -8.16 -16.39
CA GLN A 49 -8.95 -9.39 -16.53
C GLN A 49 -7.42 -9.19 -16.55
N GLY A 50 -6.93 -7.92 -16.40
CA GLY A 50 -5.51 -7.59 -16.49
C GLY A 50 -4.95 -7.60 -17.92
N LYS A 51 -5.80 -7.74 -18.95
CA LYS A 51 -5.41 -7.74 -20.37
C LYS A 51 -5.34 -6.32 -20.93
N ARG A 52 -4.61 -5.43 -20.24
CA ARG A 52 -4.65 -3.99 -20.47
C ARG A 52 -4.14 -3.59 -21.86
N LEU A 53 -3.11 -4.26 -22.38
CA LEU A 53 -2.61 -4.00 -23.73
C LEU A 53 -3.65 -4.39 -24.82
N GLN A 54 -4.47 -5.41 -24.56
CA GLN A 54 -5.56 -5.78 -25.46
C GLN A 54 -6.77 -4.83 -25.33
N ALA A 55 -6.98 -4.28 -24.14
CA ALA A 55 -8.02 -3.28 -23.91
C ALA A 55 -7.70 -1.92 -24.53
N LEU A 56 -6.42 -1.58 -24.66
CA LEU A 56 -5.93 -0.25 -25.07
C LEU A 56 -6.63 0.30 -26.33
N PRO A 57 -6.69 -0.37 -27.48
CA PRO A 57 -7.34 0.18 -28.66
C PRO A 57 -8.85 0.41 -28.48
N LEU A 58 -9.52 -0.44 -27.70
CA LEU A 58 -10.94 -0.28 -27.41
C LEU A 58 -11.19 0.90 -26.46
N LEU A 59 -10.34 1.11 -25.49
CA LEU A 59 -10.39 2.23 -24.55
C LEU A 59 -10.10 3.57 -25.26
N GLU A 60 -9.18 3.59 -26.23
CA GLU A 60 -8.94 4.74 -27.09
C GLU A 60 -10.20 5.16 -27.85
N ASP A 61 -10.86 4.20 -28.49
CA ASP A 61 -12.12 4.45 -29.22
C ASP A 61 -13.22 4.94 -28.27
N LEU A 62 -13.32 4.37 -27.07
CA LEU A 62 -14.33 4.76 -26.07
C LEU A 62 -14.12 6.19 -25.59
N VAL A 63 -12.93 6.55 -25.17
CA VAL A 63 -12.61 7.89 -24.68
C VAL A 63 -12.78 8.93 -25.79
N LYS A 64 -12.44 8.59 -27.03
CA LYS A 64 -12.69 9.44 -28.19
C LYS A 64 -14.19 9.66 -28.44
N ALA A 65 -15.01 8.62 -28.27
CA ALA A 65 -16.46 8.69 -28.46
C ALA A 65 -17.16 9.38 -27.27
N ASN A 66 -16.70 9.16 -26.04
CA ASN A 66 -17.24 9.77 -24.83
C ASN A 66 -16.10 10.22 -23.89
N PRO A 67 -15.61 11.46 -24.05
CA PRO A 67 -14.55 12.00 -23.17
C PRO A 67 -14.96 12.22 -21.71
N LYS A 68 -16.23 11.99 -21.36
CA LYS A 68 -16.77 12.13 -20.01
C LYS A 68 -16.95 10.77 -19.30
N ASP A 69 -16.56 9.65 -19.92
CA ASP A 69 -16.56 8.35 -19.30
C ASP A 69 -15.32 8.23 -18.38
N ASP A 70 -15.49 8.60 -17.12
CA ASP A 70 -14.40 8.68 -16.14
C ASP A 70 -13.76 7.33 -15.84
N ASP A 71 -14.53 6.23 -15.87
CA ASP A 71 -13.99 4.86 -15.75
C ASP A 71 -13.10 4.50 -16.95
N ALA A 72 -13.56 4.85 -18.17
CA ALA A 72 -12.78 4.60 -19.39
C ALA A 72 -11.50 5.45 -19.42
N LEU A 73 -11.54 6.69 -18.92
CA LEU A 73 -10.35 7.54 -18.76
C LEU A 73 -9.31 6.90 -17.84
N VAL A 74 -9.73 6.40 -16.66
CA VAL A 74 -8.84 5.73 -15.72
C VAL A 74 -8.28 4.43 -16.30
N ALA A 75 -9.12 3.61 -16.93
CA ALA A 75 -8.70 2.37 -17.57
C ALA A 75 -7.71 2.62 -18.72
N LEU A 76 -7.95 3.65 -19.55
CA LEU A 76 -7.02 4.05 -20.60
C LEU A 76 -5.69 4.53 -20.03
N ALA A 77 -5.71 5.38 -19.00
CA ALA A 77 -4.50 5.86 -18.36
C ALA A 77 -3.65 4.71 -17.82
N ALA A 78 -4.26 3.74 -17.13
CA ALA A 78 -3.56 2.56 -16.64
C ALA A 78 -2.99 1.70 -17.78
N SER A 79 -3.73 1.54 -18.88
CA SER A 79 -3.28 0.78 -20.04
C SER A 79 -2.12 1.46 -20.79
N LEU A 80 -2.11 2.80 -20.85
CA LEU A 80 -1.00 3.58 -21.40
C LEU A 80 0.28 3.45 -20.55
N VAL A 81 0.15 3.42 -19.22
CA VAL A 81 1.30 3.19 -18.33
C VAL A 81 1.91 1.81 -18.56
N ASP A 82 1.09 0.77 -18.68
CA ASP A 82 1.56 -0.58 -18.99
C ASP A 82 2.18 -0.65 -20.41
N HIS A 83 1.59 0.04 -21.40
CA HIS A 83 2.15 0.10 -22.75
C HIS A 83 3.47 0.87 -22.79
N ALA A 84 3.61 1.96 -22.04
CA ALA A 84 4.85 2.72 -21.92
C ALA A 84 6.04 1.86 -21.48
N VAL A 85 5.81 0.83 -20.65
CA VAL A 85 6.87 -0.12 -20.22
C VAL A 85 7.31 -1.03 -21.39
N THR A 86 6.46 -1.29 -22.37
CA THR A 86 6.81 -2.14 -23.52
C THR A 86 7.65 -1.41 -24.58
N LEU A 87 7.73 -0.08 -24.49
CA LEU A 87 8.43 0.76 -25.46
C LEU A 87 9.92 0.85 -25.10
N THR A 88 10.77 0.63 -26.10
CA THR A 88 12.23 0.80 -25.96
C THR A 88 12.67 2.25 -26.15
N ASP A 89 11.84 3.08 -26.80
CA ASP A 89 12.08 4.53 -26.92
C ASP A 89 11.58 5.24 -25.66
N ALA A 90 12.54 5.71 -24.86
CA ALA A 90 12.26 6.44 -23.60
C ALA A 90 11.40 7.68 -23.81
N LYS A 91 11.55 8.38 -24.95
CA LYS A 91 10.74 9.58 -25.27
C LYS A 91 9.29 9.20 -25.57
N ALA A 92 9.07 8.14 -26.34
CA ALA A 92 7.73 7.62 -26.60
C ALA A 92 7.07 7.12 -25.31
N ALA A 93 7.79 6.38 -24.48
CA ALA A 93 7.33 5.92 -23.17
C ALA A 93 6.97 7.08 -22.24
N ALA A 94 7.77 8.14 -22.21
CA ALA A 94 7.48 9.35 -21.44
C ALA A 94 6.21 10.05 -21.96
N ALA A 95 6.03 10.16 -23.26
CA ALA A 95 4.83 10.78 -23.85
C ALA A 95 3.54 10.06 -23.43
N GLU A 96 3.53 8.73 -23.40
CA GLU A 96 2.39 7.96 -22.92
C GLU A 96 2.11 8.16 -21.43
N ARG A 97 3.14 8.23 -20.58
CA ARG A 97 2.97 8.54 -19.15
C ARG A 97 2.43 9.94 -18.91
N PHE A 98 2.86 10.94 -19.69
CA PHE A 98 2.29 12.29 -19.63
C PHE A 98 0.82 12.29 -20.04
N ARG A 99 0.50 11.59 -21.13
CA ARG A 99 -0.88 11.43 -21.57
C ARG A 99 -1.76 10.73 -20.53
N ALA A 100 -1.24 9.68 -19.90
CA ALA A 100 -1.93 9.00 -18.80
C ALA A 100 -2.23 9.95 -17.64
N ARG A 101 -1.29 10.82 -17.27
CA ARG A 101 -1.50 11.85 -16.23
C ARG A 101 -2.63 12.81 -16.61
N ASP A 102 -2.64 13.29 -17.84
CA ASP A 102 -3.68 14.22 -18.32
C ASP A 102 -5.08 13.58 -18.30
N LEU A 103 -5.17 12.28 -18.64
CA LEU A 103 -6.43 11.51 -18.56
C LEU A 103 -6.90 11.34 -17.10
N LEU A 104 -5.99 11.11 -16.17
CA LEU A 104 -6.33 11.02 -14.74
C LEU A 104 -6.77 12.37 -14.16
N ASP A 105 -6.16 13.46 -14.59
CA ASP A 105 -6.60 14.82 -14.21
C ASP A 105 -7.99 15.14 -14.77
N GLN A 106 -8.33 14.63 -15.96
CA GLN A 106 -9.70 14.72 -16.51
C GLN A 106 -10.69 13.87 -15.70
N ALA A 107 -10.35 12.61 -15.39
CA ALA A 107 -11.19 11.73 -14.59
C ALA A 107 -11.43 12.32 -13.18
N TRP A 108 -10.41 12.92 -12.57
CA TRP A 108 -10.54 13.63 -11.31
C TRP A 108 -11.54 14.81 -11.37
N LYS A 109 -11.49 15.63 -12.42
CA LYS A 109 -12.43 16.73 -12.64
C LYS A 109 -13.87 16.24 -12.84
N LEU A 110 -14.05 15.00 -13.30
CA LEU A 110 -15.36 14.34 -13.43
C LEU A 110 -15.83 13.66 -12.13
N GLY A 111 -15.00 13.68 -11.07
CA GLY A 111 -15.34 13.14 -9.76
C GLY A 111 -14.82 11.71 -9.50
N ASN A 112 -14.01 11.12 -10.40
CA ASN A 112 -13.43 9.80 -10.16
C ASN A 112 -12.33 9.87 -9.11
N THR A 113 -12.62 9.32 -7.94
CA THR A 113 -11.69 9.21 -6.79
C THR A 113 -11.37 7.74 -6.48
N SER A 114 -11.47 6.86 -7.49
CA SER A 114 -11.17 5.44 -7.29
C SER A 114 -9.75 5.22 -6.79
N PRO A 115 -9.49 4.18 -5.97
CA PRO A 115 -8.17 3.86 -5.47
C PRO A 115 -7.12 3.69 -6.59
N LEU A 116 -7.53 3.13 -7.73
CA LEU A 116 -6.67 2.98 -8.90
C LEU A 116 -6.25 4.35 -9.47
N ALA A 117 -7.20 5.26 -9.67
CA ALA A 117 -6.93 6.61 -10.18
C ALA A 117 -6.00 7.39 -9.24
N MET A 118 -6.25 7.31 -7.93
CA MET A 118 -5.43 7.99 -6.92
C MET A 118 -4.00 7.44 -6.87
N ASN A 119 -3.84 6.12 -6.81
CA ASN A 119 -2.52 5.47 -6.74
C ASN A 119 -1.71 5.75 -8.01
N LEU A 120 -2.34 5.65 -9.18
CA LEU A 120 -1.67 5.90 -10.47
C LEU A 120 -1.30 7.38 -10.63
N SER A 121 -2.16 8.31 -10.22
CA SER A 121 -1.84 9.74 -10.20
C SER A 121 -0.65 10.04 -9.28
N GLN A 122 -0.62 9.43 -8.08
CA GLN A 122 0.50 9.58 -7.16
C GLN A 122 1.80 9.04 -7.77
N PHE A 123 1.77 7.85 -8.35
CA PHE A 123 2.93 7.25 -9.04
C PHE A 123 3.46 8.18 -10.15
N LEU A 124 2.59 8.64 -11.05
CA LEU A 124 3.00 9.47 -12.18
C LEU A 124 3.53 10.85 -11.77
N ARG A 125 3.08 11.40 -10.63
CA ARG A 125 3.62 12.66 -10.08
C ARG A 125 5.00 12.50 -9.44
N GLN A 126 5.37 11.30 -9.02
CA GLN A 126 6.68 11.00 -8.46
C GLN A 126 7.76 10.77 -9.53
N LEU A 127 7.35 10.57 -10.79
CA LEU A 127 8.30 10.44 -11.89
C LEU A 127 9.06 11.75 -12.14
N PRO A 128 10.32 11.67 -12.57
CA PRO A 128 11.10 12.84 -12.94
C PRO A 128 10.42 13.63 -14.06
N PRO A 129 10.78 14.91 -14.27
CA PRO A 129 10.18 15.77 -15.31
C PRO A 129 10.26 15.19 -16.73
N SER A 130 11.21 14.27 -16.99
CA SER A 130 11.29 13.52 -18.26
C SER A 130 10.14 12.53 -18.46
N GLY A 131 9.37 12.21 -17.39
CA GLY A 131 8.36 11.15 -17.39
C GLY A 131 8.94 9.74 -17.55
N ALA A 132 10.26 9.60 -17.60
CA ALA A 132 10.94 8.32 -17.72
C ALA A 132 11.16 7.70 -16.35
N ILE A 133 10.95 6.38 -16.22
CA ILE A 133 11.43 5.61 -15.07
C ILE A 133 12.93 5.45 -15.29
N GLU A 134 13.73 5.90 -14.34
CA GLU A 134 15.18 5.82 -14.38
C GLU A 134 15.63 4.77 -13.35
N PHE A 135 16.26 3.71 -13.80
CA PHE A 135 16.76 2.61 -12.98
C PHE A 135 18.23 2.79 -12.60
N SER A 136 18.99 3.55 -13.41
CA SER A 136 20.41 3.79 -13.19
C SER A 136 20.89 5.05 -13.90
N LYS A 137 21.93 5.69 -13.31
CA LYS A 137 22.68 6.77 -13.97
C LYS A 137 23.70 6.27 -15.02
N ASP A 138 24.07 4.98 -14.98
CA ASP A 138 24.89 4.37 -16.04
C ASP A 138 23.98 4.02 -17.23
N PRO A 139 24.20 4.62 -18.41
CA PRO A 139 23.34 4.38 -19.58
C PRO A 139 23.29 2.89 -20.01
N ARG A 140 24.35 2.11 -19.74
CA ARG A 140 24.39 0.69 -20.10
C ARG A 140 23.48 -0.12 -19.17
N VAL A 141 23.53 0.16 -17.87
CA VAL A 141 22.63 -0.44 -16.88
C VAL A 141 21.19 -0.03 -17.18
N GLU A 142 20.96 1.26 -17.43
CA GLU A 142 19.63 1.78 -17.77
C GLU A 142 19.06 1.11 -19.02
N GLN A 143 19.85 0.96 -20.09
CA GLN A 143 19.44 0.27 -21.31
C GLN A 143 19.07 -1.20 -21.04
N SER A 144 19.87 -1.90 -20.24
CA SER A 144 19.58 -3.29 -19.86
C SER A 144 18.30 -3.41 -19.04
N MET A 145 18.10 -2.51 -18.10
CA MET A 145 16.89 -2.48 -17.27
C MET A 145 15.63 -2.23 -18.12
N GLN A 146 15.67 -1.24 -19.01
CA GLN A 146 14.55 -0.95 -19.90
C GLN A 146 14.24 -2.11 -20.86
N ALA A 147 15.28 -2.77 -21.41
CA ALA A 147 15.09 -3.94 -22.25
C ALA A 147 14.48 -5.12 -21.46
N GLY A 148 14.91 -5.32 -20.21
CA GLY A 148 14.37 -6.31 -19.31
C GLY A 148 12.89 -6.07 -19.00
N GLU A 149 12.51 -4.84 -18.67
CA GLU A 149 11.12 -4.47 -18.42
C GLU A 149 10.24 -4.64 -19.66
N ALA A 150 10.73 -4.24 -20.83
CA ALA A 150 10.03 -4.45 -22.09
C ALA A 150 9.81 -5.95 -22.41
N ALA A 151 10.80 -6.80 -22.13
CA ALA A 151 10.68 -8.25 -22.27
C ALA A 151 9.70 -8.84 -21.25
N PHE A 152 9.76 -8.42 -19.98
CA PHE A 152 8.84 -8.83 -18.93
C PHE A 152 7.38 -8.50 -19.28
N ALA A 153 7.12 -7.29 -19.77
CA ALA A 153 5.78 -6.87 -20.18
C ALA A 153 5.21 -7.73 -21.32
N ARG A 154 6.06 -8.21 -22.23
CA ARG A 154 5.69 -9.17 -23.29
C ARG A 154 5.62 -10.62 -22.80
N ARG A 155 5.94 -10.86 -21.52
CA ARG A 155 6.02 -12.19 -20.89
C ARG A 155 7.16 -13.07 -21.45
N ASP A 156 8.15 -12.43 -22.05
CA ASP A 156 9.41 -13.08 -22.43
C ASP A 156 10.36 -13.08 -21.23
N PHE A 157 10.08 -14.01 -20.31
CA PHE A 157 10.73 -14.04 -19.00
C PHE A 157 12.21 -14.41 -19.10
N ASP A 158 12.61 -15.21 -20.07
CA ASP A 158 14.01 -15.62 -20.27
C ASP A 158 14.84 -14.43 -20.76
N GLU A 159 14.33 -13.67 -21.72
CA GLU A 159 15.00 -12.45 -22.18
C GLU A 159 14.99 -11.36 -21.11
N ALA A 160 13.93 -11.25 -20.30
CA ALA A 160 13.89 -10.34 -19.15
C ALA A 160 15.01 -10.66 -18.15
N LEU A 161 15.12 -11.92 -17.72
CA LEU A 161 16.17 -12.37 -16.80
C LEU A 161 17.58 -12.16 -17.35
N LYS A 162 17.79 -12.38 -18.63
CA LYS A 162 19.09 -12.13 -19.29
C LYS A 162 19.48 -10.65 -19.20
N ASN A 163 18.53 -9.75 -19.47
CA ASN A 163 18.77 -8.31 -19.39
C ASN A 163 18.98 -7.83 -17.94
N TYR A 164 18.21 -8.32 -16.95
CA TYR A 164 18.45 -8.00 -15.53
C TYR A 164 19.79 -8.55 -15.04
N SER A 165 20.19 -9.76 -15.48
CA SER A 165 21.52 -10.31 -15.17
C SER A 165 22.62 -9.44 -15.73
N HIS A 166 22.49 -8.97 -16.97
CA HIS A 166 23.47 -8.05 -17.56
C HIS A 166 23.52 -6.71 -16.82
N ALA A 167 22.39 -6.17 -16.37
CA ALA A 167 22.37 -4.99 -15.52
C ALA A 167 23.13 -5.21 -14.19
N LEU A 168 23.00 -6.41 -13.58
CA LEU A 168 23.72 -6.77 -12.34
C LEU A 168 25.21 -7.08 -12.56
N GLU A 169 25.61 -7.54 -13.74
CA GLU A 169 27.04 -7.64 -14.11
C GLU A 169 27.70 -6.25 -14.16
N LEU A 170 26.98 -5.26 -14.68
CA LEU A 170 27.45 -3.87 -14.76
C LEU A 170 27.36 -3.13 -13.42
N ASP A 171 26.29 -3.37 -12.66
CA ASP A 171 26.05 -2.80 -11.32
C ASP A 171 25.52 -3.87 -10.35
N PRO A 172 26.41 -4.55 -9.62
CA PRO A 172 26.01 -5.61 -8.67
C PRO A 172 25.14 -5.15 -7.52
N LYS A 173 24.99 -3.82 -7.32
CA LYS A 173 24.15 -3.20 -6.30
C LYS A 173 22.85 -2.62 -6.85
N ASN A 174 22.49 -2.94 -8.08
CA ASN A 174 21.22 -2.49 -8.65
C ASN A 174 20.04 -3.23 -8.00
N TYR A 175 19.39 -2.55 -7.06
CA TYR A 175 18.23 -3.07 -6.33
C TYR A 175 17.10 -3.49 -7.25
N SER A 176 16.78 -2.66 -8.25
CA SER A 176 15.69 -2.91 -9.18
C SER A 176 15.92 -4.16 -10.02
N ALA A 177 17.16 -4.39 -10.49
CA ALA A 177 17.49 -5.58 -11.25
C ALA A 177 17.34 -6.87 -10.43
N ALA A 178 17.76 -6.85 -9.16
CA ALA A 178 17.55 -7.96 -8.25
C ALA A 178 16.05 -8.19 -7.95
N LEU A 179 15.31 -7.14 -7.63
CA LEU A 179 13.87 -7.20 -7.37
C LEU A 179 13.09 -7.77 -8.55
N PHE A 180 13.38 -7.29 -9.77
CA PHE A 180 12.66 -7.69 -10.98
C PHE A 180 13.04 -9.10 -11.43
N SER A 181 14.27 -9.55 -11.16
CA SER A 181 14.64 -10.96 -11.30
C SER A 181 13.79 -11.86 -10.41
N GLY A 182 13.61 -11.47 -9.12
CA GLY A 182 12.73 -12.17 -8.18
C GLY A 182 11.30 -12.23 -8.68
N ASN A 183 10.75 -11.08 -9.11
CA ASN A 183 9.40 -10.99 -9.65
C ASN A 183 9.23 -11.86 -10.92
N THR A 184 10.24 -11.93 -11.77
CA THR A 184 10.20 -12.73 -13.00
C THR A 184 10.17 -14.23 -12.69
N TYR A 185 11.01 -14.70 -11.75
CA TYR A 185 10.98 -16.10 -11.30
C TYR A 185 9.65 -16.45 -10.59
N ASP A 186 9.08 -15.51 -9.83
CA ASP A 186 7.76 -15.69 -9.21
C ASP A 186 6.67 -15.88 -10.29
N ARG A 187 6.70 -15.08 -11.36
CA ARG A 187 5.78 -15.25 -12.51
C ARG A 187 5.95 -16.56 -13.26
N GLN A 188 7.14 -17.14 -13.23
CA GLN A 188 7.42 -18.49 -13.73
C GLN A 188 7.06 -19.60 -12.75
N ASN A 189 6.54 -19.29 -11.56
CA ASN A 189 6.31 -20.19 -10.42
C ASN A 189 7.59 -20.90 -9.92
N ASN A 190 8.76 -20.32 -10.18
CA ASN A 190 10.03 -20.79 -9.64
C ASN A 190 10.29 -20.07 -8.29
N PHE A 191 9.53 -20.48 -7.28
CA PHE A 191 9.48 -19.79 -5.99
C PHE A 191 10.80 -19.85 -5.22
N ALA A 192 11.59 -20.92 -5.39
CA ALA A 192 12.91 -21.03 -4.77
C ALA A 192 13.86 -19.94 -5.29
N LYS A 193 13.96 -19.79 -6.62
CA LYS A 193 14.77 -18.72 -7.22
C LYS A 193 14.21 -17.32 -6.94
N ALA A 194 12.89 -17.18 -6.93
CA ALA A 194 12.27 -15.90 -6.57
C ALA A 194 12.66 -15.46 -5.16
N ALA A 195 12.66 -16.39 -4.19
CA ALA A 195 13.08 -16.13 -2.82
C ALA A 195 14.54 -15.68 -2.73
N GLU A 196 15.46 -16.35 -3.46
CA GLU A 196 16.89 -15.99 -3.53
C GLU A 196 17.05 -14.54 -4.04
N TRP A 197 16.34 -14.17 -5.09
CA TRP A 197 16.45 -12.85 -5.69
C TRP A 197 15.79 -11.76 -4.87
N TYR A 198 14.65 -12.02 -4.20
CA TYR A 198 14.07 -11.08 -3.24
C TYR A 198 15.02 -10.88 -2.05
N GLN A 199 15.63 -11.95 -1.54
CA GLN A 199 16.64 -11.84 -0.49
C GLN A 199 17.84 -11.01 -0.95
N ARG A 200 18.30 -11.20 -2.19
CA ARG A 200 19.38 -10.38 -2.76
C ARG A 200 19.01 -8.90 -2.84
N ALA A 201 17.78 -8.57 -3.25
CA ALA A 201 17.31 -7.18 -3.26
C ALA A 201 17.31 -6.59 -1.83
N ILE A 202 16.85 -7.34 -0.84
CA ILE A 202 16.86 -6.95 0.58
C ILE A 202 18.28 -6.69 1.09
N GLU A 203 19.25 -7.52 0.70
CA GLU A 203 20.66 -7.35 1.06
C GLU A 203 21.28 -6.09 0.45
N ILE A 204 20.87 -5.73 -0.78
CA ILE A 204 21.32 -4.51 -1.44
C ILE A 204 20.80 -3.27 -0.72
N ASP A 205 19.51 -3.22 -0.42
CA ASP A 205 18.92 -2.14 0.39
C ASP A 205 17.79 -2.66 1.29
N PRO A 206 18.09 -2.89 2.58
CA PRO A 206 17.10 -3.37 3.54
C PRO A 206 16.08 -2.30 3.97
N ASN A 207 16.19 -1.09 3.47
CA ASN A 207 15.34 0.03 3.85
C ASN A 207 14.22 0.31 2.82
N ILE A 208 14.15 -0.48 1.76
CA ILE A 208 13.07 -0.43 0.76
C ILE A 208 12.08 -1.56 1.03
N GLU A 209 10.81 -1.21 1.20
CA GLU A 209 9.74 -2.15 1.57
C GLU A 209 9.39 -3.16 0.49
N THR A 210 9.62 -2.81 -0.77
CA THR A 210 9.03 -3.49 -1.93
C THR A 210 9.46 -4.95 -2.06
N ALA A 211 10.75 -5.27 -1.84
CA ALA A 211 11.22 -6.66 -1.90
C ALA A 211 10.59 -7.52 -0.81
N TYR A 212 10.49 -6.99 0.43
CA TYR A 212 9.82 -7.70 1.52
C TYR A 212 8.35 -7.96 1.20
N ARG A 213 7.65 -6.98 0.67
CA ARG A 213 6.23 -7.07 0.35
C ARG A 213 5.95 -8.06 -0.78
N TYR A 214 6.74 -8.06 -1.84
CA TYR A 214 6.61 -9.04 -2.93
C TYR A 214 6.93 -10.45 -2.47
N TYR A 215 7.96 -10.59 -1.61
CA TYR A 215 8.28 -11.87 -1.00
C TYR A 215 7.14 -12.36 -0.08
N ALA A 216 6.56 -11.47 0.72
CA ALA A 216 5.42 -11.81 1.57
C ALA A 216 4.20 -12.26 0.75
N ASP A 217 3.88 -11.57 -0.36
CA ASP A 217 2.78 -11.95 -1.25
C ASP A 217 3.01 -13.35 -1.86
N MET A 218 4.22 -13.62 -2.33
CA MET A 218 4.60 -14.94 -2.84
C MET A 218 4.42 -16.03 -1.78
N LEU A 219 4.89 -15.80 -0.54
CA LEU A 219 4.75 -16.74 0.57
C LEU A 219 3.29 -16.96 0.97
N ALA A 220 2.49 -15.89 1.03
CA ALA A 220 1.06 -15.98 1.33
C ALA A 220 0.30 -16.80 0.28
N ARG A 221 0.63 -16.65 -1.01
CA ARG A 221 0.07 -17.49 -2.09
C ARG A 221 0.46 -18.96 -1.96
N GLN A 222 1.58 -19.27 -1.34
CA GLN A 222 2.01 -20.62 -0.99
C GLN A 222 1.44 -21.11 0.34
N ASN A 223 0.55 -20.32 0.98
CA ASN A 223 -0.04 -20.60 2.29
C ASN A 223 1.00 -20.62 3.46
N ASP A 224 2.19 -20.07 3.25
CA ASP A 224 3.15 -19.84 4.34
C ASP A 224 2.90 -18.47 4.99
N LEU A 225 1.81 -18.40 5.76
CA LEU A 225 1.37 -17.17 6.40
C LEU A 225 2.33 -16.73 7.52
N THR A 226 3.10 -17.66 8.09
CA THR A 226 4.10 -17.36 9.13
C THR A 226 5.31 -16.66 8.55
N ALA A 227 5.86 -17.16 7.46
CA ALA A 227 6.96 -16.48 6.77
C ALA A 227 6.51 -15.16 6.13
N ALA A 228 5.30 -15.11 5.55
CA ALA A 228 4.71 -13.88 5.03
C ALA A 228 4.58 -12.78 6.09
N ARG A 229 4.12 -13.15 7.31
CA ARG A 229 4.07 -12.24 8.47
C ARG A 229 5.43 -11.59 8.75
N LYS A 230 6.47 -12.41 8.80
CA LYS A 230 7.84 -11.92 9.07
C LYS A 230 8.29 -10.90 8.03
N MET A 231 8.07 -11.18 6.75
CA MET A 231 8.41 -10.27 5.68
C MET A 231 7.61 -8.96 5.75
N LEU A 232 6.34 -9.00 6.11
CA LEU A 232 5.51 -7.79 6.27
C LEU A 232 5.93 -6.95 7.47
N ILE A 233 6.39 -7.57 8.57
CA ILE A 233 7.01 -6.84 9.69
C ILE A 233 8.25 -6.10 9.20
N HIS A 234 9.15 -6.77 8.49
CA HIS A 234 10.34 -6.12 7.93
C HIS A 234 9.99 -5.01 6.93
N ALA A 235 8.95 -5.19 6.11
CA ALA A 235 8.44 -4.14 5.22
C ALA A 235 7.97 -2.90 6.01
N ALA A 236 7.23 -3.09 7.11
CA ALA A 236 6.78 -2.01 7.97
C ALA A 236 7.94 -1.30 8.68
N VAL A 237 8.97 -2.04 9.07
CA VAL A 237 10.20 -1.47 9.64
C VAL A 237 11.04 -0.77 8.56
N ALA A 238 11.01 -1.21 7.31
CA ALA A 238 11.67 -0.50 6.22
C ALA A 238 11.00 0.87 5.96
N GLU A 239 9.68 0.89 5.82
CA GLU A 239 8.91 2.10 5.49
C GLU A 239 7.61 2.20 6.30
N PRO A 240 7.64 2.66 7.56
CA PRO A 240 6.50 2.62 8.49
C PRO A 240 5.32 3.51 8.08
N TYR A 241 5.59 4.55 7.31
CA TYR A 241 4.56 5.51 6.88
C TYR A 241 4.03 5.22 5.47
N ASN A 242 4.46 4.11 4.86
CA ASN A 242 3.96 3.66 3.56
C ASN A 242 2.61 2.94 3.72
N ARG A 243 1.54 3.59 3.23
CA ARG A 243 0.17 3.06 3.31
C ARG A 243 -0.01 1.70 2.64
N VAL A 244 0.82 1.39 1.62
CA VAL A 244 0.75 0.12 0.92
C VAL A 244 1.12 -1.02 1.86
N VAL A 245 2.17 -0.84 2.67
CA VAL A 245 2.61 -1.84 3.65
C VAL A 245 1.51 -2.16 4.67
N TRP A 246 0.86 -1.14 5.21
CA TRP A 246 -0.24 -1.33 6.17
C TRP A 246 -1.44 -2.01 5.55
N ARG A 247 -1.77 -1.68 4.30
CA ARG A 247 -2.82 -2.39 3.55
C ARG A 247 -2.51 -3.88 3.40
N GLU A 248 -1.28 -4.23 3.05
CA GLU A 248 -0.86 -5.63 2.91
C GLU A 248 -0.83 -6.36 4.27
N LEU A 249 -0.41 -5.69 5.36
CA LEU A 249 -0.52 -6.23 6.72
C LEU A 249 -1.97 -6.54 7.10
N HIS A 250 -2.90 -5.62 6.82
CA HIS A 250 -4.33 -5.88 7.07
C HIS A 250 -4.89 -6.99 6.19
N ALA A 251 -4.47 -7.09 4.93
CA ALA A 251 -4.86 -8.17 4.03
C ALA A 251 -4.38 -9.53 4.53
N TRP A 252 -3.10 -9.60 4.95
CA TRP A 252 -2.53 -10.80 5.57
C TRP A 252 -3.26 -11.18 6.86
N ALA A 253 -3.53 -10.22 7.75
CA ALA A 253 -4.24 -10.48 9.00
C ALA A 253 -5.64 -11.05 8.73
N LYS A 254 -6.39 -10.45 7.79
CA LYS A 254 -7.69 -10.96 7.36
C LYS A 254 -7.60 -12.38 6.79
N LEU A 255 -6.60 -12.68 5.96
CA LEU A 255 -6.36 -14.02 5.42
C LEU A 255 -6.06 -15.03 6.53
N SER A 256 -5.37 -14.61 7.58
CA SER A 256 -5.01 -15.40 8.77
C SER A 256 -6.15 -15.49 9.81
N GLY A 257 -7.30 -14.86 9.59
CA GLY A 257 -8.40 -14.79 10.58
C GLY A 257 -8.07 -13.90 11.78
N LEU A 258 -7.15 -12.97 11.65
CA LEU A 258 -6.61 -12.12 12.71
C LEU A 258 -6.91 -10.63 12.44
N GLN A 259 -6.60 -9.80 13.41
CA GLN A 259 -6.63 -8.33 13.29
C GLN A 259 -5.32 -7.74 13.76
N ILE A 260 -4.88 -6.68 13.09
CA ILE A 260 -3.71 -5.91 13.53
C ILE A 260 -4.07 -5.19 14.83
N ASN A 261 -3.21 -5.31 15.82
CA ASN A 261 -3.38 -4.64 17.11
C ASN A 261 -2.98 -3.16 16.99
N MET A 262 -3.82 -2.29 17.54
CA MET A 262 -3.50 -0.88 17.70
C MET A 262 -3.19 -0.63 19.19
N VAL A 263 -1.90 -0.48 19.50
CA VAL A 263 -1.50 -0.05 20.85
C VAL A 263 -1.79 1.44 20.99
N PHE A 264 -2.52 1.81 22.01
CA PHE A 264 -2.90 3.19 22.25
C PHE A 264 -2.79 3.55 23.74
N VAL A 265 -1.88 4.45 24.06
CA VAL A 265 -1.74 5.05 25.39
C VAL A 265 -2.45 6.41 25.35
N SER A 266 -3.63 6.49 25.94
CA SER A 266 -4.39 7.72 26.01
C SER A 266 -3.82 8.61 27.12
N VAL A 267 -3.22 9.74 26.75
CA VAL A 267 -2.79 10.77 27.72
C VAL A 267 -4.00 11.63 28.07
N PRO A 268 -4.45 11.63 29.33
CA PRO A 268 -5.61 12.45 29.73
C PRO A 268 -5.35 13.95 29.51
N PRO A 269 -6.38 14.75 29.16
CA PRO A 269 -6.25 16.20 29.10
C PRO A 269 -5.90 16.79 30.47
N ALA A 270 -5.26 17.99 30.48
CA ALA A 270 -4.81 18.64 31.68
C ALA A 270 -5.96 19.04 32.63
N ASP A 271 -7.14 19.27 32.06
CA ASP A 271 -8.31 19.83 32.75
C ASP A 271 -9.45 18.81 33.02
N ASP A 272 -9.11 17.52 33.12
CA ASP A 272 -10.08 16.47 33.45
C ASP A 272 -10.55 16.62 34.91
N LYS A 273 -11.20 17.76 35.17
CA LYS A 273 -12.04 17.96 36.33
C LYS A 273 -13.38 17.29 36.01
N SER A 274 -13.76 16.29 36.81
CA SER A 274 -15.12 15.76 36.75
C SER A 274 -16.13 16.91 36.63
N ALA A 275 -17.21 16.73 35.87
CA ALA A 275 -18.25 17.73 35.63
C ALA A 275 -18.80 18.35 36.93
N ASP A 276 -18.54 17.75 38.07
CA ASP A 276 -19.00 18.16 39.40
C ASP A 276 -17.96 18.89 40.26
N GLY A 277 -16.77 19.21 39.74
CA GLY A 277 -15.73 19.97 40.44
C GLY A 277 -15.14 19.30 41.68
N LYS A 278 -15.47 18.03 41.95
CA LYS A 278 -14.87 17.25 43.04
C LYS A 278 -13.73 16.42 42.49
N PRO A 279 -12.59 16.35 43.21
CA PRO A 279 -11.53 15.39 42.82
C PRO A 279 -12.11 13.98 42.96
N ASP A 280 -12.37 13.32 41.84
CA ASP A 280 -12.77 11.94 41.85
C ASP A 280 -11.62 11.11 42.44
N SER A 281 -11.92 10.42 43.49
CA SER A 281 -11.20 9.35 44.18
C SER A 281 -9.64 9.38 44.14
N LEU A 282 -8.99 8.79 45.10
CA LEU A 282 -7.53 8.50 45.16
C LEU A 282 -6.97 7.96 43.87
N GLN A 283 -7.78 7.27 43.06
CA GLN A 283 -7.41 6.70 41.74
C GLN A 283 -7.04 7.79 40.74
N THR A 284 -7.88 8.82 40.58
CA THR A 284 -7.63 9.93 39.63
C THR A 284 -6.40 10.72 40.05
N SER A 285 -6.17 10.93 41.34
CA SER A 285 -5.04 11.69 41.89
C SER A 285 -3.68 10.98 41.67
N ALA A 286 -3.62 9.65 41.87
CA ALA A 286 -2.38 8.90 41.75
C ALA A 286 -1.91 8.83 40.27
N VAL A 287 -2.81 8.46 39.36
CA VAL A 287 -2.51 8.38 37.93
C VAL A 287 -2.25 9.76 37.33
N SER A 288 -2.98 10.80 37.80
CA SER A 288 -2.78 12.19 37.37
C SER A 288 -1.36 12.68 37.61
N SER A 289 -0.70 12.28 38.70
CA SER A 289 0.70 12.68 38.96
C SER A 289 1.70 12.15 37.95
N ALA A 290 1.42 10.99 37.37
CA ALA A 290 2.25 10.45 36.29
C ALA A 290 2.07 11.27 34.97
N TRP A 291 0.84 11.62 34.66
CA TRP A 291 0.57 12.44 33.49
C TRP A 291 0.99 13.91 33.64
N GLU A 292 1.08 14.42 34.87
CA GLU A 292 1.75 15.70 35.17
C GLU A 292 3.24 15.64 34.86
N ALA A 293 3.93 14.55 35.21
CA ALA A 293 5.33 14.36 34.83
C ALA A 293 5.52 14.35 33.30
N TYR A 294 4.64 13.67 32.56
CA TYR A 294 4.63 13.70 31.11
C TYR A 294 4.48 15.15 30.58
N ARG A 295 3.49 15.91 31.04
CA ARG A 295 3.23 17.28 30.61
C ARG A 295 4.38 18.23 30.96
N THR A 296 5.03 18.04 32.11
CA THR A 296 6.18 18.82 32.52
C THR A 296 7.34 18.68 31.54
N ILE A 297 7.68 17.44 31.14
CA ILE A 297 8.73 17.18 30.14
C ILE A 297 8.35 17.83 28.80
N ARG A 298 7.10 17.64 28.33
CA ARG A 298 6.63 18.27 27.09
C ARG A 298 6.80 19.78 27.10
N THR A 299 6.46 20.43 28.21
CA THR A 299 6.61 21.89 28.36
C THR A 299 8.08 22.32 28.32
N GLN A 300 8.98 21.56 28.96
CA GLN A 300 10.42 21.84 28.93
C GLN A 300 10.99 21.78 27.53
N TRP A 301 10.54 20.82 26.69
CA TRP A 301 10.95 20.73 25.30
C TRP A 301 10.40 21.87 24.44
N GLN A 302 9.12 22.19 24.61
CA GLN A 302 8.45 23.22 23.81
C GLN A 302 8.87 24.63 24.15
N GLN A 303 9.12 24.94 25.43
CA GLN A 303 9.31 26.28 25.95
C GLN A 303 10.61 26.47 26.70
N GLY A 304 11.18 25.40 27.26
CA GLY A 304 12.36 25.43 28.15
C GLY A 304 13.72 25.34 27.42
N GLY A 305 13.72 25.28 26.09
CA GLY A 305 14.96 25.24 25.29
C GLY A 305 15.60 23.85 25.17
N GLU A 306 14.98 22.77 25.67
CA GLU A 306 15.53 21.42 25.53
C GLU A 306 15.60 20.99 24.05
N PHE A 307 14.62 21.39 23.23
CA PHE A 307 14.64 21.13 21.78
C PHE A 307 15.89 21.73 21.12
N ALA A 308 16.19 23.00 21.39
CA ALA A 308 17.36 23.67 20.82
C ALA A 308 18.69 23.06 21.25
N LYS A 309 18.77 22.51 22.48
CA LYS A 309 19.96 21.78 22.94
C LYS A 309 20.14 20.46 22.21
N HIS A 310 19.03 19.76 21.94
CA HIS A 310 19.03 18.44 21.28
C HIS A 310 19.23 18.55 19.77
N PHE A 311 18.62 19.58 19.15
CA PHE A 311 18.66 19.85 17.71
C PHE A 311 19.23 21.23 17.40
N PRO A 312 20.53 21.51 17.69
CA PRO A 312 21.10 22.85 17.55
C PRO A 312 21.13 23.36 16.11
N GLN A 313 20.95 22.49 15.12
CA GLN A 313 20.90 22.85 13.69
C GLN A 313 19.48 23.19 13.22
N GLU A 314 18.44 22.88 14.00
CA GLU A 314 17.06 23.15 13.65
C GLU A 314 16.60 24.50 14.23
N LYS A 315 16.17 25.42 13.35
CA LYS A 315 15.75 26.78 13.76
C LYS A 315 14.36 26.82 14.40
N ASN A 316 13.50 25.89 14.01
CA ASN A 316 12.11 25.88 14.44
C ASN A 316 11.84 24.61 15.25
N TYR A 317 11.10 24.78 16.33
CA TYR A 317 10.60 23.65 17.10
C TYR A 317 9.76 22.74 16.23
N ARG A 318 9.92 21.45 16.43
CA ARG A 318 9.01 20.38 15.99
C ARG A 318 8.84 19.35 17.10
N HIS A 319 7.74 18.67 17.11
CA HIS A 319 7.57 17.47 17.91
C HIS A 319 8.60 16.42 17.49
N SER A 320 9.23 15.74 18.43
CA SER A 320 10.36 14.85 18.16
C SER A 320 10.29 13.54 18.95
N LEU A 321 10.92 12.49 18.44
CA LEU A 321 11.03 11.21 19.13
C LEU A 321 11.62 11.34 20.55
N PRO A 322 12.78 11.99 20.77
CA PRO A 322 13.35 12.09 22.11
C PRO A 322 12.48 12.88 23.08
N GLU A 323 11.73 13.87 22.62
CA GLU A 323 10.77 14.61 23.43
C GLU A 323 9.63 13.71 23.92
N GLU A 324 8.90 13.09 22.99
CA GLU A 324 7.75 12.25 23.33
C GLU A 324 8.15 11.04 24.16
N SER A 325 9.25 10.39 23.79
CA SER A 325 9.79 9.25 24.53
C SER A 325 10.23 9.63 25.95
N SER A 326 10.86 10.79 26.14
CA SER A 326 11.26 11.27 27.46
C SER A 326 10.05 11.55 28.34
N ALA A 327 9.01 12.16 27.75
CA ALA A 327 7.76 12.45 28.46
C ALA A 327 7.04 11.16 28.91
N LEU A 328 6.92 10.18 28.01
CA LEU A 328 6.31 8.87 28.33
C LEU A 328 7.15 8.09 29.35
N ARG A 329 8.48 8.14 29.29
CA ARG A 329 9.36 7.52 30.31
C ARG A 329 9.19 8.17 31.66
N ALA A 330 9.03 9.49 31.75
CA ALA A 330 8.78 10.17 33.01
C ALA A 330 7.44 9.72 33.64
N ALA A 331 6.40 9.58 32.84
CA ALA A 331 5.15 9.02 33.29
C ALA A 331 5.27 7.55 33.71
N ALA A 332 5.95 6.72 32.92
CA ALA A 332 6.16 5.31 33.20
C ALA A 332 6.92 5.09 34.52
N THR A 333 7.95 5.90 34.80
CA THR A 333 8.69 5.88 36.06
C THR A 333 7.77 6.13 37.25
N LYS A 334 6.94 7.16 37.16
CA LYS A 334 5.94 7.47 38.20
C LYS A 334 4.93 6.35 38.41
N LEU A 335 4.42 5.79 37.31
CA LEU A 335 3.49 4.65 37.35
C LEU A 335 4.14 3.40 37.94
N SER A 336 5.41 3.15 37.67
CA SER A 336 6.17 2.04 38.25
C SER A 336 6.33 2.21 39.77
N ASP A 337 6.67 3.42 40.24
CA ASP A 337 6.76 3.74 41.69
C ASP A 337 5.40 3.54 42.38
N LEU A 338 4.30 3.90 41.73
CA LEU A 338 2.96 3.71 42.25
C LEU A 338 2.52 2.24 42.21
N ARG A 339 2.89 1.49 41.15
CA ARG A 339 2.65 0.04 41.05
C ARG A 339 3.35 -0.75 42.16
N ALA A 340 4.48 -0.27 42.65
CA ALA A 340 5.22 -0.91 43.73
C ALA A 340 4.59 -0.73 45.12
N LYS A 341 3.62 0.17 45.30
CA LYS A 341 2.97 0.46 46.58
C LYS A 341 1.64 -0.30 46.72
N PRO A 342 1.38 -1.00 47.84
CA PRO A 342 0.18 -1.79 48.04
C PRO A 342 -1.14 -0.98 47.87
N ASP A 343 -1.16 0.28 48.31
CA ASP A 343 -2.33 1.12 48.30
C ASP A 343 -2.72 1.63 46.87
N THR A 344 -1.71 1.80 46.00
CA THR A 344 -1.92 2.33 44.63
C THR A 344 -1.81 1.26 43.54
N ALA A 345 -1.17 0.12 43.77
CA ALA A 345 -1.04 -0.95 42.80
C ALA A 345 -2.39 -1.41 42.19
N PRO A 346 -3.48 -1.61 42.98
CA PRO A 346 -4.76 -1.99 42.41
C PRO A 346 -5.40 -0.90 41.53
N LEU A 347 -5.07 0.38 41.78
CA LEU A 347 -5.55 1.51 41.01
C LEU A 347 -4.87 1.55 39.64
N ILE A 348 -3.53 1.37 39.61
CA ILE A 348 -2.74 1.31 38.38
C ILE A 348 -3.18 0.13 37.52
N ALA A 349 -3.43 -1.04 38.12
CA ALA A 349 -3.85 -2.25 37.40
C ALA A 349 -5.23 -2.10 36.71
N LYS A 350 -6.06 -1.17 37.15
CA LYS A 350 -7.37 -0.86 36.55
C LYS A 350 -7.32 0.20 35.45
N ASP A 351 -6.24 0.97 35.39
CA ASP A 351 -6.06 2.02 34.40
C ASP A 351 -5.40 1.43 33.13
N LEU A 352 -6.15 1.41 32.04
CA LEU A 352 -5.71 0.81 30.79
C LEU A 352 -4.49 1.53 30.20
N ALA A 353 -4.49 2.88 30.22
CA ALA A 353 -3.39 3.67 29.68
C ALA A 353 -2.10 3.47 30.48
N ALA A 354 -2.23 3.43 31.83
CA ALA A 354 -1.11 3.16 32.70
C ALA A 354 -0.55 1.74 32.49
N THR A 355 -1.41 0.73 32.40
CA THR A 355 -0.98 -0.66 32.18
C THR A 355 -0.31 -0.85 30.80
N GLU A 356 -0.82 -0.25 29.74
CA GLU A 356 -0.21 -0.32 28.41
C GLU A 356 1.14 0.43 28.37
N LEU A 357 1.24 1.62 28.99
CA LEU A 357 2.50 2.34 29.07
C LEU A 357 3.56 1.56 29.88
N LEU A 358 3.16 0.93 30.99
CA LEU A 358 4.07 0.08 31.77
C LEU A 358 4.55 -1.14 31.00
N LYS A 359 3.68 -1.82 30.23
CA LYS A 359 4.09 -2.94 29.37
C LYS A 359 5.15 -2.50 28.34
N LEU A 360 4.95 -1.36 27.70
CA LEU A 360 5.90 -0.80 26.75
C LEU A 360 7.22 -0.42 27.43
N SER A 361 7.16 0.17 28.62
CA SER A 361 8.31 0.56 29.42
C SER A 361 9.11 -0.65 29.91
N ASP A 362 8.44 -1.65 30.48
CA ASP A 362 9.04 -2.89 30.96
C ASP A 362 9.73 -3.67 29.82
N ALA A 363 9.19 -3.61 28.62
CA ALA A 363 9.76 -4.19 27.40
C ALA A 363 10.88 -3.34 26.76
N GLY A 364 11.10 -2.09 27.19
CA GLY A 364 12.04 -1.15 26.56
C GLY A 364 11.61 -0.65 25.19
N LEU A 365 10.30 -0.64 24.89
CA LEU A 365 9.74 -0.40 23.55
C LEU A 365 8.96 0.92 23.43
N ILE A 366 9.23 1.91 24.29
CA ILE A 366 8.59 3.24 24.22
C ILE A 366 8.94 3.95 22.91
N ASP A 367 10.21 3.94 22.48
CA ASP A 367 10.61 4.61 21.22
C ASP A 367 9.95 4.00 19.97
N PRO A 368 9.95 2.67 19.80
CA PRO A 368 9.19 2.03 18.73
C PRO A 368 7.70 2.38 18.77
N TYR A 369 7.09 2.37 19.95
CA TYR A 369 5.69 2.79 20.10
C TYR A 369 5.44 4.21 19.59
N VAL A 370 6.29 5.17 20.00
CA VAL A 370 6.19 6.57 19.55
C VAL A 370 6.28 6.66 18.03
N LEU A 371 7.24 5.96 17.42
CA LEU A 371 7.47 6.01 15.99
C LEU A 371 6.32 5.40 15.17
N PHE A 372 5.71 4.32 15.63
CA PHE A 372 4.65 3.64 14.89
C PHE A 372 3.24 4.13 15.20
N SER A 373 2.98 4.52 16.47
CA SER A 373 1.63 4.84 16.93
C SER A 373 1.37 6.34 17.07
N LEU A 374 2.41 7.16 17.35
CA LEU A 374 2.31 8.60 17.55
C LEU A 374 3.04 9.41 16.47
N GLY A 375 3.54 8.75 15.43
CA GLY A 375 4.36 9.35 14.37
C GLY A 375 3.63 10.44 13.58
N ASP A 376 3.85 11.69 13.96
CA ASP A 376 3.51 12.87 13.16
C ASP A 376 4.65 13.27 12.22
N ALA A 377 4.47 14.35 11.45
CA ALA A 377 5.48 14.83 10.51
C ALA A 377 6.80 15.26 11.19
N GLY A 378 6.76 15.60 12.46
CA GLY A 378 7.94 15.97 13.24
C GLY A 378 8.72 14.73 13.71
N ILE A 379 8.04 13.78 14.37
CA ILE A 379 8.60 12.50 14.82
C ILE A 379 9.13 11.68 13.64
N ALA A 380 8.43 11.69 12.51
CA ALA A 380 8.82 10.95 11.32
C ALA A 380 10.23 11.29 10.80
N LYS A 381 10.72 12.51 11.07
CA LYS A 381 12.09 12.91 10.71
C LYS A 381 13.17 12.14 11.46
N ASP A 382 12.87 11.64 12.65
CA ASP A 382 13.83 10.93 13.48
C ASP A 382 13.90 9.44 13.14
N TYR A 383 12.93 8.93 12.33
CA TYR A 383 12.78 7.50 12.07
C TYR A 383 14.01 6.86 11.43
N ALA A 384 14.55 7.46 10.37
CA ALA A 384 15.66 6.87 9.62
C ALA A 384 16.90 6.68 10.49
N ALA A 385 17.29 7.70 11.27
CA ALA A 385 18.42 7.63 12.17
C ALA A 385 18.19 6.62 13.30
N TYR A 386 16.98 6.56 13.87
CA TYR A 386 16.65 5.57 14.90
C TYR A 386 16.74 4.14 14.35
N ARG A 387 16.16 3.89 13.16
CA ARG A 387 16.17 2.57 12.51
C ARG A 387 17.58 2.03 12.27
N GLU A 388 18.54 2.87 11.88
CA GLU A 388 19.92 2.44 11.62
C GLU A 388 20.55 1.72 12.80
N SER A 389 20.27 2.18 14.01
CA SER A 389 20.87 1.62 15.25
C SER A 389 19.93 0.68 16.01
N ASN A 390 18.63 0.72 15.77
CA ASN A 390 17.62 0.07 16.62
C ASN A 390 16.60 -0.76 15.82
N ARG A 391 16.96 -1.26 14.63
CA ARG A 391 16.07 -2.05 13.77
C ARG A 391 15.42 -3.22 14.52
N SER A 392 16.20 -3.95 15.33
CA SER A 392 15.69 -5.09 16.09
C SER A 392 14.63 -4.72 17.13
N GLN A 393 14.71 -3.52 17.73
CA GLN A 393 13.68 -3.04 18.65
C GLN A 393 12.38 -2.70 17.91
N LEU A 394 12.49 -2.12 16.71
CA LEU A 394 11.32 -1.85 15.84
C LEU A 394 10.64 -3.17 15.44
N GLU A 395 11.42 -4.17 15.03
CA GLU A 395 10.92 -5.51 14.69
C GLU A 395 10.26 -6.19 15.90
N THR A 396 10.88 -6.10 17.08
CA THR A 396 10.33 -6.66 18.34
C THR A 396 8.99 -5.99 18.69
N TYR A 397 8.88 -4.68 18.54
CA TYR A 397 7.63 -3.97 18.78
C TYR A 397 6.52 -4.44 17.82
N MET A 398 6.82 -4.51 16.54
CA MET A 398 5.87 -4.99 15.53
C MET A 398 5.46 -6.44 15.80
N ASP A 399 6.41 -7.29 16.16
CA ASP A 399 6.19 -8.72 16.42
C ASP A 399 5.33 -8.97 17.67
N GLN A 400 5.61 -8.27 18.77
CA GLN A 400 4.99 -8.53 20.07
C GLN A 400 3.71 -7.74 20.31
N PHE A 401 3.60 -6.52 19.76
CA PHE A 401 2.53 -5.60 20.10
C PHE A 401 1.56 -5.33 18.95
N VAL A 402 2.01 -5.38 17.69
CA VAL A 402 1.21 -4.92 16.55
C VAL A 402 0.67 -6.06 15.70
N VAL A 403 1.53 -6.96 15.26
CA VAL A 403 1.16 -8.02 14.31
C VAL A 403 0.98 -9.34 15.05
N PRO A 404 -0.24 -9.86 15.19
CA PRO A 404 -0.50 -11.07 15.97
C PRO A 404 0.12 -12.31 15.32
N VAL A 405 0.39 -13.33 16.12
CA VAL A 405 0.90 -14.63 15.65
C VAL A 405 -0.29 -15.50 15.26
N PRO A 406 -0.29 -16.12 14.06
CA PRO A 406 -1.30 -17.11 13.69
C PRO A 406 -1.30 -18.28 14.70
N SER A 407 -2.48 -18.64 15.19
CA SER A 407 -2.66 -19.90 15.91
C SER A 407 -2.57 -21.04 14.89
N HIS A 408 -1.67 -21.99 15.13
CA HIS A 408 -1.48 -23.19 14.32
C HIS A 408 -2.70 -24.10 14.36
#